data_a7682a3eb502ed6f7c80276bedcabef2
#
_entry.id   a7682a3eb502ed6f7c80276bedcabef2
#
_cell.length_a   1.000
_cell.length_b   1.000
_cell.length_c   1.000
_cell.angle_alpha   90.00
_cell.angle_beta   90.00
_cell.angle_gamma   90.00
#
_symmetry.space_group_name_H-M   'P 1'
#
loop_
_entity.id
_entity.type
_entity.pdbx_description
1 polymer ?
#
loop_
_entity_poly.entity_id
_entity_poly.type
_entity_poly.pdbx_seq_one_letter_code
_entity_poly.pdbx_strand_id
1 'polypeptide(L)'
;DGMLYGQTPEQFRKDVEDAGMRVISTHCTLNLSDEELASGDFSKALAWWDECIAAHKAAGAEYIVVPSMRKISTLKDLQTYCRYFNEVGARCAAAGMKFGYHNHSREFEKIEDKVMLDYMLENTDPDKVLFEMDVYWTVMGKASPVDYFKKYPGRFRLLHIKDRREIGQSGMVGFDAIFANAREAGVENIIVEIEGSSYNDI
;
A
#
# COMPACT_ATOMS: atom_id res chain seq x y z
N ASP A 1 -7.78 20.15 -0.39
CA ASP A 1 -6.42 19.96 0.05
C ASP A 1 -6.28 19.49 1.49
N GLY A 2 -6.75 18.31 1.85
CA GLY A 2 -6.58 17.73 3.18
C GLY A 2 -5.23 17.02 3.42
N MET A 3 -4.32 17.07 2.44
CA MET A 3 -3.00 16.48 2.57
C MET A 3 -2.15 17.30 3.58
N LEU A 4 -1.37 16.62 4.40
CA LEU A 4 -0.46 17.21 5.38
C LEU A 4 -1.15 18.15 6.39
N TYR A 5 -2.41 17.90 6.70
CA TYR A 5 -3.19 18.66 7.69
C TYR A 5 -3.23 20.17 7.43
N GLY A 6 -3.17 20.59 6.16
CA GLY A 6 -3.18 21.99 5.75
C GLY A 6 -1.85 22.74 5.92
N GLN A 7 -0.78 22.02 6.27
CA GLN A 7 0.57 22.58 6.36
C GLN A 7 1.29 22.50 5.01
N THR A 8 2.36 23.28 4.85
CA THR A 8 3.32 23.03 3.77
C THR A 8 4.11 21.74 4.05
N PRO A 9 4.57 21.04 3.02
CA PRO A 9 5.39 19.83 3.20
C PRO A 9 6.62 20.05 4.09
N GLU A 10 7.27 21.19 3.96
CA GLU A 10 8.46 21.54 4.74
C GLU A 10 8.12 21.79 6.22
N GLN A 11 7.00 22.46 6.50
CA GLN A 11 6.56 22.68 7.87
C GLN A 11 6.15 21.35 8.52
N PHE A 12 5.40 20.51 7.82
CA PHE A 12 5.03 19.18 8.29
C PHE A 12 6.26 18.34 8.63
N ARG A 13 7.24 18.30 7.70
CA ARG A 13 8.51 17.60 7.93
C ARG A 13 9.21 18.11 9.18
N LYS A 14 9.32 19.42 9.31
CA LYS A 14 9.97 20.03 10.46
C LYS A 14 9.29 19.64 11.78
N ASP A 15 7.98 19.70 11.85
CA ASP A 15 7.22 19.36 13.05
C ASP A 15 7.39 17.89 13.44
N VAL A 16 7.45 16.97 12.48
CA VAL A 16 7.71 15.55 12.69
C VAL A 16 9.15 15.31 13.19
N GLU A 17 10.14 15.97 12.58
CA GLU A 17 11.55 15.86 12.96
C GLU A 17 11.81 16.50 14.35
N ASP A 18 11.20 17.64 14.66
CA ASP A 18 11.28 18.29 15.98
C ASP A 18 10.67 17.40 17.09
N ALA A 19 9.68 16.56 16.75
CA ALA A 19 9.13 15.56 17.66
C ALA A 19 10.00 14.27 17.78
N GLY A 20 11.16 14.22 17.13
CA GLY A 20 12.04 13.05 17.11
C GLY A 20 11.54 11.89 16.26
N MET A 21 10.60 12.15 15.35
CA MET A 21 9.99 11.18 14.45
C MET A 21 10.46 11.35 13.00
N ARG A 22 10.10 10.42 12.15
CA ARG A 22 10.29 10.51 10.69
C ARG A 22 9.04 10.01 9.96
N VAL A 23 8.79 10.51 8.77
CA VAL A 23 7.71 10.04 7.90
C VAL A 23 8.21 8.81 7.15
N ILE A 24 7.68 7.63 7.44
CA ILE A 24 8.03 6.40 6.71
C ILE A 24 7.14 6.26 5.49
N SER A 25 5.83 6.21 5.67
CA SER A 25 4.86 5.91 4.63
C SER A 25 3.66 6.85 4.71
N THR A 26 3.03 7.08 3.56
CA THR A 26 1.78 7.82 3.45
C THR A 26 0.81 7.05 2.58
N HIS A 27 -0.47 7.09 2.93
CA HIS A 27 -1.54 6.61 2.06
C HIS A 27 -1.98 7.71 1.10
N CYS A 28 -1.97 7.41 -0.20
CA CYS A 28 -2.39 8.36 -1.23
C CYS A 28 -3.03 7.63 -2.41
N THR A 29 -4.16 8.12 -2.91
CA THR A 29 -4.91 7.46 -3.99
C THR A 29 -5.35 8.46 -5.03
N LEU A 30 -5.12 8.13 -6.30
CA LEU A 30 -5.82 8.69 -7.44
C LEU A 30 -6.38 7.55 -8.28
N ASN A 31 -7.70 7.45 -8.36
CA ASN A 31 -8.35 6.48 -9.23
C ASN A 31 -8.36 6.98 -10.68
N LEU A 32 -8.14 6.06 -11.61
CA LEU A 32 -8.33 6.33 -13.03
C LEU A 32 -9.80 6.67 -13.31
N SER A 33 -10.04 7.66 -14.15
CA SER A 33 -11.35 7.92 -14.75
C SER A 33 -11.74 6.79 -15.72
N ASP A 34 -13.01 6.74 -16.11
CA ASP A 34 -13.48 5.73 -17.08
C ASP A 34 -12.80 5.91 -18.44
N GLU A 35 -12.49 7.15 -18.83
CA GLU A 35 -11.77 7.47 -20.06
C GLU A 35 -10.33 6.97 -20.03
N GLU A 36 -9.58 7.25 -18.95
CA GLU A 36 -8.21 6.78 -18.77
C GLU A 36 -8.15 5.25 -18.68
N LEU A 37 -9.13 4.63 -18.00
CA LEU A 37 -9.23 3.17 -17.91
C LEU A 37 -9.49 2.54 -19.29
N ALA A 38 -10.36 3.13 -20.10
CA ALA A 38 -10.70 2.64 -21.43
C ALA A 38 -9.60 2.87 -22.47
N SER A 39 -8.98 4.05 -22.46
CA SER A 39 -7.92 4.44 -23.42
C SER A 39 -6.56 3.86 -23.03
N GLY A 40 -6.29 3.72 -21.73
CA GLY A 40 -4.96 3.41 -21.22
C GLY A 40 -3.98 4.58 -21.33
N ASP A 41 -4.47 5.80 -21.54
CA ASP A 41 -3.69 7.03 -21.47
C ASP A 41 -3.78 7.61 -20.06
N PHE A 42 -2.67 7.60 -19.34
CA PHE A 42 -2.55 8.04 -17.96
C PHE A 42 -1.98 9.45 -17.81
N SER A 43 -1.80 10.18 -18.89
CA SER A 43 -1.07 11.47 -18.90
C SER A 43 -1.58 12.44 -17.84
N LYS A 44 -2.89 12.56 -17.69
CA LYS A 44 -3.53 13.42 -16.68
C LYS A 44 -3.31 12.94 -15.26
N ALA A 45 -3.53 11.65 -15.01
CA ALA A 45 -3.30 11.04 -13.69
C ALA A 45 -1.82 11.11 -13.31
N LEU A 46 -0.90 10.88 -14.25
CA LEU A 46 0.53 10.93 -14.00
C LEU A 46 1.04 12.35 -13.71
N ALA A 47 0.46 13.38 -14.34
CA ALA A 47 0.76 14.77 -14.01
C ALA A 47 0.38 15.10 -12.55
N TRP A 48 -0.76 14.62 -12.08
CA TRP A 48 -1.15 14.75 -10.68
C TRP A 48 -0.18 14.01 -9.73
N TRP A 49 0.25 12.81 -10.14
CA TRP A 49 1.24 12.05 -9.35
C TRP A 49 2.59 12.75 -9.25
N ASP A 50 3.04 13.45 -10.29
CA ASP A 50 4.29 14.21 -10.24
C ASP A 50 4.24 15.29 -9.15
N GLU A 51 3.12 15.99 -9.00
CA GLU A 51 2.91 16.99 -7.94
C GLU A 51 2.81 16.30 -6.56
N CYS A 52 2.06 15.20 -6.48
CA CYS A 52 1.88 14.43 -5.26
C CYS A 52 3.23 13.88 -4.75
N ILE A 53 4.03 13.27 -5.62
CA ILE A 53 5.36 12.72 -5.28
C ILE A 53 6.30 13.84 -4.80
N ALA A 54 6.29 14.99 -5.46
CA ALA A 54 7.11 16.14 -5.05
C ALA A 54 6.74 16.62 -3.64
N ALA A 55 5.46 16.73 -3.33
CA ALA A 55 4.98 17.14 -2.01
C ALA A 55 5.35 16.12 -0.92
N HIS A 56 5.15 14.83 -1.15
CA HIS A 56 5.46 13.77 -0.18
C HIS A 56 6.97 13.64 0.05
N LYS A 57 7.79 13.81 -1.02
CA LYS A 57 9.24 13.86 -0.89
C LYS A 57 9.69 15.05 -0.04
N ALA A 58 9.13 16.24 -0.24
CA ALA A 58 9.43 17.41 0.57
C ALA A 58 9.02 17.21 2.04
N ALA A 59 7.92 16.49 2.29
CA ALA A 59 7.48 16.09 3.62
C ALA A 59 8.36 15.00 4.27
N GLY A 60 9.33 14.45 3.54
CA GLY A 60 10.28 13.45 4.05
C GLY A 60 9.79 12.00 3.98
N ALA A 61 8.69 11.71 3.27
CA ALA A 61 8.18 10.35 3.12
C ALA A 61 9.12 9.46 2.29
N GLU A 62 9.29 8.21 2.73
CA GLU A 62 10.06 7.20 2.01
C GLU A 62 9.18 6.41 1.04
N TYR A 63 7.92 6.16 1.43
CA TYR A 63 6.94 5.37 0.69
C TYR A 63 5.67 6.16 0.42
N ILE A 64 5.08 5.93 -0.76
CA ILE A 64 3.70 6.28 -1.05
C ILE A 64 2.96 4.98 -1.34
N VAL A 65 1.88 4.72 -0.60
CA VAL A 65 1.09 3.49 -0.72
C VAL A 65 -0.34 3.84 -1.10
N VAL A 66 -0.86 3.17 -2.12
CA VAL A 66 -2.27 3.25 -2.50
C VAL A 66 -3.06 2.29 -1.61
N PRO A 67 -3.91 2.79 -0.68
CA PRO A 67 -4.65 1.92 0.26
C PRO A 67 -5.85 1.23 -0.39
N SER A 68 -6.34 1.74 -1.52
CA SER A 68 -7.45 1.14 -2.23
C SER A 68 -7.57 1.70 -3.65
N MET A 69 -8.18 0.92 -4.54
CA MET A 69 -8.58 1.37 -5.86
C MET A 69 -10.10 1.23 -6.04
N ARG A 70 -10.66 1.85 -7.05
CA ARG A 70 -12.07 1.66 -7.43
C ARG A 70 -12.39 0.18 -7.65
N LYS A 71 -13.66 -0.19 -7.61
CA LYS A 71 -14.08 -1.57 -7.90
C LYS A 71 -13.69 -1.93 -9.34
N ILE A 72 -12.97 -3.04 -9.48
CA ILE A 72 -12.55 -3.63 -10.75
C ILE A 72 -13.36 -4.93 -10.97
N SER A 73 -13.86 -5.13 -12.19
CA SER A 73 -14.71 -6.26 -12.51
C SER A 73 -14.17 -7.13 -13.64
N THR A 74 -13.13 -6.70 -14.35
CA THR A 74 -12.51 -7.45 -15.46
C THR A 74 -11.01 -7.54 -15.31
N LEU A 75 -10.41 -8.63 -15.79
CA LEU A 75 -8.94 -8.74 -15.83
C LEU A 75 -8.32 -7.70 -16.75
N LYS A 76 -9.01 -7.27 -17.80
CA LYS A 76 -8.54 -6.19 -18.68
C LYS A 76 -8.35 -4.88 -17.91
N ASP A 77 -9.31 -4.50 -17.09
CA ASP A 77 -9.20 -3.27 -16.28
C ASP A 77 -8.12 -3.41 -15.20
N LEU A 78 -8.01 -4.59 -14.58
CA LEU A 78 -6.96 -4.87 -13.61
C LEU A 78 -5.56 -4.79 -14.25
N GLN A 79 -5.40 -5.31 -15.48
CA GLN A 79 -4.16 -5.17 -16.25
C GLN A 79 -3.82 -3.70 -16.52
N THR A 80 -4.83 -2.88 -16.80
CA THR A 80 -4.65 -1.44 -17.00
C THR A 80 -4.18 -0.78 -15.70
N TYR A 81 -4.74 -1.15 -14.54
CA TYR A 81 -4.23 -0.68 -13.24
C TYR A 81 -2.81 -1.15 -12.94
N CYS A 82 -2.44 -2.38 -13.27
CA CYS A 82 -1.06 -2.86 -13.10
C CYS A 82 -0.06 -2.02 -13.92
N ARG A 83 -0.40 -1.68 -15.18
CA ARG A 83 0.42 -0.77 -16.00
C ARG A 83 0.50 0.62 -15.39
N TYR A 84 -0.63 1.17 -14.95
CA TYR A 84 -0.69 2.47 -14.28
C TYR A 84 0.19 2.50 -13.03
N PHE A 85 0.13 1.49 -12.17
CA PHE A 85 0.97 1.41 -10.98
C PHE A 85 2.45 1.27 -11.31
N ASN A 86 2.81 0.56 -12.37
CA ASN A 86 4.20 0.51 -12.86
C ASN A 86 4.71 1.89 -13.28
N GLU A 87 3.87 2.71 -13.94
CA GLU A 87 4.22 4.07 -14.34
C GLU A 87 4.39 5.00 -13.12
N VAL A 88 3.47 4.93 -12.15
CA VAL A 88 3.57 5.68 -10.90
C VAL A 88 4.82 5.25 -10.10
N GLY A 89 5.07 3.94 -10.00
CA GLY A 89 6.23 3.40 -9.32
C GLY A 89 7.55 3.84 -9.95
N ALA A 90 7.62 3.91 -11.29
CA ALA A 90 8.79 4.43 -12.00
C ALA A 90 9.06 5.91 -11.67
N ARG A 91 8.00 6.74 -11.51
CA ARG A 91 8.12 8.16 -11.11
C ARG A 91 8.56 8.30 -9.66
N CYS A 92 8.01 7.49 -8.76
CA CYS A 92 8.48 7.43 -7.37
C CYS A 92 9.96 7.07 -7.30
N ALA A 93 10.39 6.02 -8.02
CA ALA A 93 11.78 5.59 -8.07
C ALA A 93 12.71 6.69 -8.61
N ALA A 94 12.32 7.40 -9.68
CA ALA A 94 13.06 8.54 -10.21
C ALA A 94 13.20 9.70 -9.21
N ALA A 95 12.23 9.85 -8.30
CA ALA A 95 12.26 10.79 -7.20
C ALA A 95 13.04 10.27 -5.96
N GLY A 96 13.53 9.02 -5.98
CA GLY A 96 14.18 8.38 -4.83
C GLY A 96 13.21 7.92 -3.76
N MET A 97 11.95 7.70 -4.10
CA MET A 97 10.89 7.19 -3.24
C MET A 97 10.44 5.79 -3.70
N LYS A 98 9.70 5.10 -2.86
CA LYS A 98 9.13 3.78 -3.15
C LYS A 98 7.62 3.88 -3.27
N PHE A 99 7.04 3.07 -4.17
CA PHE A 99 5.60 3.03 -4.40
C PHE A 99 5.04 1.65 -4.09
N GLY A 100 3.86 1.59 -3.47
CA GLY A 100 3.23 0.33 -3.12
C GLY A 100 1.71 0.35 -3.17
N TYR A 101 1.15 -0.85 -3.00
CA TYR A 101 -0.27 -1.09 -2.86
C TYR A 101 -0.56 -1.84 -1.55
N HIS A 102 -1.58 -1.40 -0.82
CA HIS A 102 -2.07 -2.01 0.41
C HIS A 102 -3.34 -2.81 0.12
N ASN A 103 -3.39 -4.05 0.59
CA ASN A 103 -4.55 -4.91 0.40
C ASN A 103 -5.58 -4.79 1.51
N HIS A 104 -6.84 -4.99 1.13
CA HIS A 104 -7.94 -5.39 2.00
C HIS A 104 -8.37 -6.82 1.68
N SER A 105 -9.51 -7.24 2.20
CA SER A 105 -10.04 -8.60 1.97
C SER A 105 -10.51 -8.85 0.54
N ARG A 106 -10.97 -7.82 -0.15
CA ARG A 106 -11.50 -7.94 -1.51
C ARG A 106 -10.45 -8.32 -2.56
N GLU A 107 -9.18 -8.01 -2.32
CA GLU A 107 -8.09 -8.38 -3.22
C GLU A 107 -7.83 -9.89 -3.26
N PHE A 108 -8.42 -10.65 -2.33
CA PHE A 108 -8.42 -12.11 -2.32
C PHE A 108 -9.62 -12.73 -3.03
N GLU A 109 -10.56 -11.91 -3.51
CA GLU A 109 -11.64 -12.36 -4.38
C GLU A 109 -11.13 -12.60 -5.80
N LYS A 110 -11.90 -13.41 -6.56
CA LYS A 110 -11.59 -13.66 -7.97
C LYS A 110 -12.26 -12.64 -8.86
N ILE A 111 -11.49 -12.15 -9.82
CA ILE A 111 -11.98 -11.48 -11.01
C ILE A 111 -11.84 -12.49 -12.14
N GLU A 112 -12.98 -12.89 -12.76
CA GLU A 112 -13.04 -14.01 -13.68
C GLU A 112 -12.55 -15.32 -13.01
N ASP A 113 -11.36 -15.82 -13.37
CA ASP A 113 -10.78 -17.04 -12.78
C ASP A 113 -9.54 -16.78 -11.90
N LYS A 114 -9.08 -15.53 -11.78
CA LYS A 114 -7.84 -15.14 -11.08
C LYS A 114 -8.13 -14.42 -9.76
N VAL A 115 -7.38 -14.76 -8.72
CA VAL A 115 -7.35 -13.96 -7.49
C VAL A 115 -6.73 -12.60 -7.80
N MET A 116 -7.39 -11.53 -7.42
CA MET A 116 -7.01 -10.16 -7.77
C MET A 116 -5.58 -9.84 -7.29
N LEU A 117 -5.24 -10.14 -6.03
CA LEU A 117 -3.92 -9.86 -5.48
C LEU A 117 -2.81 -10.66 -6.19
N ASP A 118 -3.06 -11.95 -6.48
CA ASP A 118 -2.12 -12.78 -7.24
C ASP A 118 -1.83 -12.15 -8.61
N TYR A 119 -2.90 -11.75 -9.31
CA TYR A 119 -2.76 -11.11 -10.60
C TYR A 119 -1.95 -9.81 -10.54
N MET A 120 -2.17 -8.99 -9.51
CA MET A 120 -1.41 -7.77 -9.32
C MET A 120 0.08 -8.05 -9.04
N LEU A 121 0.38 -9.02 -8.18
CA LEU A 121 1.75 -9.44 -7.86
C LEU A 121 2.50 -9.96 -9.08
N GLU A 122 1.81 -10.69 -9.96
CA GLU A 122 2.38 -11.30 -11.18
C GLU A 122 2.53 -10.30 -12.34
N ASN A 123 1.72 -9.21 -12.37
CA ASN A 123 1.65 -8.26 -13.48
C ASN A 123 2.17 -6.86 -13.15
N THR A 124 2.77 -6.67 -11.96
CA THR A 124 3.51 -5.45 -11.61
C THR A 124 5.00 -5.72 -11.49
N ASP A 125 5.78 -4.74 -11.90
CA ASP A 125 7.24 -4.77 -11.84
C ASP A 125 7.72 -4.73 -10.37
N PRO A 126 8.43 -5.74 -9.87
CA PRO A 126 8.87 -5.80 -8.47
C PRO A 126 9.85 -4.70 -8.05
N ASP A 127 10.54 -4.08 -9.04
CA ASP A 127 11.43 -2.96 -8.77
C ASP A 127 10.70 -1.61 -8.69
N LYS A 128 9.43 -1.57 -9.11
CA LYS A 128 8.61 -0.35 -9.16
C LYS A 128 7.44 -0.37 -8.18
N VAL A 129 6.85 -1.54 -7.96
CA VAL A 129 5.64 -1.70 -7.13
C VAL A 129 5.90 -2.74 -6.06
N LEU A 130 5.98 -2.30 -4.82
CA LEU A 130 5.95 -3.17 -3.65
C LEU A 130 4.51 -3.38 -3.14
N PHE A 131 4.35 -4.26 -2.18
CA PHE A 131 3.07 -4.43 -1.48
C PHE A 131 3.24 -4.18 0.01
N GLU A 132 2.27 -3.47 0.58
CA GLU A 132 2.05 -3.37 2.02
C GLU A 132 0.96 -4.38 2.37
N MET A 133 1.35 -5.49 3.00
CA MET A 133 0.37 -6.49 3.39
C MET A 133 -0.30 -6.11 4.70
N ASP A 134 -1.61 -5.87 4.65
CA ASP A 134 -2.44 -5.86 5.84
C ASP A 134 -2.73 -7.30 6.26
N VAL A 135 -2.18 -7.69 7.41
CA VAL A 135 -2.25 -9.08 7.88
C VAL A 135 -3.65 -9.47 8.36
N TYR A 136 -4.41 -8.52 8.93
CA TYR A 136 -5.79 -8.76 9.36
C TYR A 136 -6.72 -8.94 8.14
N TRP A 137 -6.65 -8.01 7.18
CA TRP A 137 -7.49 -8.11 5.98
C TRP A 137 -7.11 -9.31 5.10
N THR A 138 -5.88 -9.78 5.13
CA THR A 138 -5.48 -11.04 4.50
C THR A 138 -6.22 -12.22 5.11
N VAL A 139 -6.26 -12.30 6.45
CA VAL A 139 -7.01 -13.35 7.16
C VAL A 139 -8.52 -13.23 6.89
N MET A 140 -9.07 -12.00 6.89
CA MET A 140 -10.49 -11.76 6.52
C MET A 140 -10.79 -12.16 5.08
N GLY A 141 -9.83 -12.03 4.17
CA GLY A 141 -9.88 -12.54 2.80
C GLY A 141 -9.73 -14.06 2.70
N LYS A 142 -9.69 -14.78 3.84
CA LYS A 142 -9.52 -16.24 3.94
C LYS A 142 -8.20 -16.74 3.33
N ALA A 143 -7.17 -15.91 3.41
CA ALA A 143 -5.82 -16.21 2.96
C ALA A 143 -4.85 -16.22 4.14
N SER A 144 -3.67 -16.80 3.92
CA SER A 144 -2.59 -16.87 4.91
C SER A 144 -1.48 -15.90 4.52
N PRO A 145 -1.13 -14.92 5.38
CA PRO A 145 0.02 -14.06 5.14
C PRO A 145 1.31 -14.86 4.86
N VAL A 146 1.57 -15.89 5.66
CA VAL A 146 2.78 -16.71 5.54
C VAL A 146 2.84 -17.46 4.20
N ASP A 147 1.70 -17.96 3.69
CA ASP A 147 1.66 -18.64 2.40
C ASP A 147 1.94 -17.66 1.26
N TYR A 148 1.46 -16.42 1.37
CA TYR A 148 1.76 -15.34 0.42
C TYR A 148 3.23 -14.93 0.45
N PHE A 149 3.86 -14.89 1.64
CA PHE A 149 5.30 -14.61 1.75
C PHE A 149 6.14 -15.64 1.02
N LYS A 150 5.79 -16.92 1.18
CA LYS A 150 6.45 -18.05 0.49
C LYS A 150 6.17 -18.06 -1.01
N LYS A 151 4.95 -17.71 -1.41
CA LYS A 151 4.55 -17.69 -2.82
C LYS A 151 5.20 -16.53 -3.60
N TYR A 152 5.35 -15.38 -2.94
CA TYR A 152 5.87 -14.15 -3.54
C TYR A 152 6.99 -13.54 -2.67
N PRO A 153 8.13 -14.20 -2.53
CA PRO A 153 9.22 -13.73 -1.67
C PRO A 153 9.72 -12.35 -2.12
N GLY A 154 10.02 -11.48 -1.15
CA GLY A 154 10.55 -10.14 -1.39
C GLY A 154 9.54 -9.09 -1.89
N ARG A 155 8.25 -9.46 -2.09
CA ARG A 155 7.24 -8.53 -2.61
C ARG A 155 6.56 -7.68 -1.53
N PHE A 156 6.54 -8.13 -0.27
CA PHE A 156 5.83 -7.48 0.84
C PHE A 156 6.82 -6.71 1.72
N ARG A 157 7.26 -5.54 1.23
CA ARG A 157 8.28 -4.74 1.94
C ARG A 157 7.74 -3.95 3.12
N LEU A 158 6.42 -3.81 3.20
CA LEU A 158 5.73 -3.22 4.33
C LEU A 158 4.72 -4.23 4.89
N LEU A 159 4.61 -4.29 6.21
CA LEU A 159 3.51 -4.98 6.90
C LEU A 159 2.64 -3.95 7.60
N HIS A 160 1.34 -4.04 7.36
CA HIS A 160 0.32 -3.33 8.11
C HIS A 160 -0.21 -4.27 9.20
N ILE A 161 0.25 -4.02 10.41
CA ILE A 161 -0.03 -4.83 11.59
C ILE A 161 -1.32 -4.32 12.20
N LYS A 162 -2.37 -5.07 11.95
CA LYS A 162 -3.73 -4.78 12.34
C LYS A 162 -4.41 -6.03 12.89
N ASP A 163 -5.34 -5.84 13.79
CA ASP A 163 -6.31 -6.85 14.24
C ASP A 163 -7.70 -6.21 14.24
N ARG A 164 -8.70 -6.92 14.72
CA ARG A 164 -10.08 -6.43 14.77
C ARG A 164 -10.23 -5.16 15.62
N ARG A 165 -9.50 -5.07 16.72
CA ARG A 165 -9.40 -3.92 17.63
C ARG A 165 -7.95 -3.79 18.08
N GLU A 166 -7.62 -4.30 19.28
CA GLU A 166 -6.25 -4.32 19.78
C GLU A 166 -5.44 -5.46 19.16
N ILE A 167 -4.16 -5.22 18.94
CA ILE A 167 -3.26 -6.20 18.34
C ILE A 167 -3.20 -7.47 19.19
N GLY A 168 -3.51 -8.60 18.57
CA GLY A 168 -3.51 -9.93 19.22
C GLY A 168 -4.81 -10.29 19.93
N GLN A 169 -5.74 -9.35 20.11
CA GLN A 169 -6.96 -9.58 20.90
C GLN A 169 -7.89 -10.61 20.27
N SER A 170 -8.01 -10.63 18.94
CA SER A 170 -8.93 -11.56 18.27
C SER A 170 -8.48 -13.00 18.30
N GLY A 171 -7.17 -13.25 18.45
CA GLY A 171 -6.58 -14.57 18.31
C GLY A 171 -6.64 -15.15 16.88
N MET A 172 -7.12 -14.37 15.89
CA MET A 172 -7.31 -14.82 14.52
C MET A 172 -6.06 -14.62 13.66
N VAL A 173 -5.25 -13.60 13.98
CA VAL A 173 -4.03 -13.26 13.25
C VAL A 173 -2.85 -13.95 13.92
N GLY A 174 -2.15 -14.81 13.17
CA GLY A 174 -1.00 -15.56 13.67
C GLY A 174 0.28 -14.73 13.68
N PHE A 175 0.38 -13.70 14.52
CA PHE A 175 1.49 -12.75 14.53
C PHE A 175 2.87 -13.42 14.69
N ASP A 176 3.00 -14.44 15.55
CA ASP A 176 4.27 -15.15 15.74
C ASP A 176 4.78 -15.75 14.43
N ALA A 177 3.90 -16.42 13.67
CA ALA A 177 4.24 -17.01 12.40
C ALA A 177 4.55 -15.94 11.34
N ILE A 178 3.81 -14.82 11.34
CA ILE A 178 4.03 -13.69 10.43
C ILE A 178 5.42 -13.10 10.66
N PHE A 179 5.77 -12.76 11.91
CA PHE A 179 7.07 -12.19 12.23
C PHE A 179 8.22 -13.16 11.99
N ALA A 180 8.03 -14.46 12.28
CA ALA A 180 9.04 -15.48 11.98
C ALA A 180 9.36 -15.61 10.48
N ASN A 181 8.43 -15.24 9.59
CA ASN A 181 8.59 -15.30 8.13
C ASN A 181 8.76 -13.90 7.48
N ALA A 182 8.85 -12.82 8.25
CA ALA A 182 8.95 -11.46 7.74
C ALA A 182 10.18 -11.23 6.83
N ARG A 183 11.29 -11.93 7.09
CA ARG A 183 12.49 -11.86 6.24
C ARG A 183 12.24 -12.41 4.84
N GLU A 184 11.50 -13.50 4.70
CA GLU A 184 11.15 -14.09 3.40
C GLU A 184 10.21 -13.16 2.61
N ALA A 185 9.31 -12.49 3.30
CA ALA A 185 8.44 -11.48 2.71
C ALA A 185 9.21 -10.27 2.16
N GLY A 186 10.42 -10.01 2.67
CA GLY A 186 11.23 -8.84 2.33
C GLY A 186 10.92 -7.60 3.14
N VAL A 187 10.36 -7.75 4.35
CA VAL A 187 9.88 -6.65 5.19
C VAL A 187 11.00 -5.68 5.56
N GLU A 188 10.77 -4.41 5.25
CA GLU A 188 11.66 -3.29 5.58
C GLU A 188 11.12 -2.46 6.75
N ASN A 189 9.80 -2.24 6.79
CA ASN A 189 9.13 -1.48 7.84
C ASN A 189 7.78 -2.10 8.22
N ILE A 190 7.31 -1.74 9.41
CA ILE A 190 6.04 -2.19 9.99
C ILE A 190 5.23 -0.95 10.34
N ILE A 191 3.97 -0.92 9.93
CA ILE A 191 2.97 0.09 10.29
C ILE A 191 1.95 -0.58 11.20
N VAL A 192 1.68 0.02 12.35
CA VAL A 192 0.70 -0.51 13.33
C VAL A 192 -0.54 0.35 13.30
N GLU A 193 -1.70 -0.29 13.16
CA GLU A 193 -2.99 0.36 13.21
C GLU A 193 -3.87 -0.27 14.30
N ILE A 194 -4.44 0.57 15.16
CA ILE A 194 -5.45 0.19 16.16
C ILE A 194 -6.72 0.99 15.90
N GLU A 195 -7.83 0.29 15.66
CA GLU A 195 -9.14 0.90 15.48
C GLU A 195 -10.00 0.78 16.75
N GLY A 196 -10.59 1.90 17.16
CA GLY A 196 -11.60 1.94 18.21
C GLY A 196 -11.09 1.68 19.63
N SER A 197 -9.78 1.89 19.88
CA SER A 197 -9.24 1.96 21.24
C SER A 197 -9.72 3.25 21.91
N SER A 198 -10.12 3.17 23.18
CA SER A 198 -10.27 4.37 24.00
C SER A 198 -8.90 4.84 24.48
N TYR A 199 -8.78 6.14 24.75
CA TYR A 199 -7.52 6.74 25.31
C TYR A 199 -7.06 6.08 26.61
N ASN A 200 -7.93 5.29 27.25
CA ASN A 200 -7.65 4.59 28.50
C ASN A 200 -7.14 3.15 28.28
N ASP A 201 -7.04 2.70 27.04
CA ASP A 201 -6.65 1.32 26.67
C ASP A 201 -5.20 1.24 26.11
N ILE A 202 -4.46 2.38 26.20
CA ILE A 202 -3.05 2.50 25.75
C ILE A 202 -2.12 2.63 26.94
#